data_ba85081e7c42d40eefa6c022cdb988c5
#
_entry.id   ba85081e7c42d40eefa6c022cdb988c5
#
_cell.length_a   1.000
_cell.length_b   1.000
_cell.length_c   1.000
_cell.angle_alpha   90.00
_cell.angle_beta   90.00
_cell.angle_gamma   90.00
#
_symmetry.space_group_name_H-M   'P 1'
#
loop_
_entity.id
_entity.type
_entity.pdbx_description
1 polymer ?
#
loop_
_entity_poly.entity_id
_entity_poly.type
_entity_poly.pdbx_seq_one_letter_code
_entity_poly.pdbx_strand_id
1 'polypeptide(L)'
;NCLHPTEKFEAKDALVVVLQAVAAVKENFRQEYIIDFVKGRGTDDIVSHKHDQLEEFGAGEDMDAKVWNPVIRQALIAGYLKKDVENYGLLKLTAAGKRYLKAPKSFMIVADKEFKDDYVERSHDGGTNVEALDPALFAMLKDLRKSVAKKHKLPPYVIFQDISLEQMATMYPHDLQELQN
;
A
#
# COMPACT_ATOMS: atom_id res chain seq x y z
N ASN A 1 -4.88 19.66 -18.03
CA ASN A 1 -6.22 19.97 -17.53
C ASN A 1 -6.13 20.72 -16.21
N CYS A 2 -5.97 22.06 -16.29
CA CYS A 2 -5.76 22.97 -15.16
C CYS A 2 -7.05 23.54 -14.55
N LEU A 3 -8.18 22.82 -14.61
CA LEU A 3 -9.50 23.38 -14.29
C LEU A 3 -10.13 22.89 -12.98
N HIS A 4 -9.44 22.10 -12.16
CA HIS A 4 -9.92 21.80 -10.81
C HIS A 4 -8.81 22.09 -9.80
N PRO A 5 -8.99 23.07 -8.91
CA PRO A 5 -8.07 23.29 -7.81
C PRO A 5 -8.04 22.03 -6.95
N THR A 6 -6.88 21.40 -6.85
CA THR A 6 -6.66 20.28 -5.93
C THR A 6 -6.71 20.85 -4.52
N GLU A 7 -7.66 20.39 -3.72
CA GLU A 7 -7.77 20.79 -2.32
C GLU A 7 -6.48 20.38 -1.59
N LYS A 8 -5.82 21.39 -1.01
CA LYS A 8 -4.65 21.20 -0.16
C LYS A 8 -5.10 21.25 1.29
N PHE A 9 -4.61 20.34 2.10
CA PHE A 9 -4.87 20.37 3.53
C PHE A 9 -3.55 20.31 4.33
N GLU A 10 -3.60 20.84 5.54
CA GLU A 10 -2.45 20.83 6.45
C GLU A 10 -2.25 19.43 7.02
N ALA A 11 -1.10 18.85 6.82
CA ALA A 11 -0.75 17.51 7.27
C ALA A 11 0.50 17.50 8.17
N LYS A 12 0.82 18.62 8.81
CA LYS A 12 1.97 18.77 9.70
C LYS A 12 1.97 17.68 10.79
N ASP A 13 0.85 17.51 11.47
CA ASP A 13 0.76 16.58 12.60
C ASP A 13 0.86 15.13 12.12
N ALA A 14 0.20 14.79 11.00
CA ALA A 14 0.31 13.46 10.40
C ALA A 14 1.76 13.16 9.94
N LEU A 15 2.47 14.14 9.39
CA LEU A 15 3.87 13.98 9.02
C LEU A 15 4.75 13.74 10.26
N VAL A 16 4.55 14.49 11.35
CA VAL A 16 5.28 14.30 12.61
C VAL A 16 5.07 12.88 13.13
N VAL A 17 3.82 12.40 13.17
CA VAL A 17 3.47 11.04 13.61
C VAL A 17 4.18 9.99 12.77
N VAL A 18 4.16 10.10 11.44
CA VAL A 18 4.86 9.16 10.54
C VAL A 18 6.36 9.17 10.78
N LEU A 19 7.00 10.34 10.88
CA LEU A 19 8.44 10.42 11.10
C LEU A 19 8.85 9.87 12.47
N GLN A 20 8.05 10.11 13.52
CA GLN A 20 8.25 9.53 14.85
C GLN A 20 8.10 8.01 14.82
N ALA A 21 7.06 7.49 14.17
CA ALA A 21 6.85 6.07 14.01
C ALA A 21 8.05 5.37 13.32
N VAL A 22 8.54 5.93 12.20
CA VAL A 22 9.73 5.39 11.50
C VAL A 22 10.95 5.38 12.41
N ALA A 23 11.15 6.43 13.23
CA ALA A 23 12.26 6.48 14.21
C ALA A 23 12.10 5.44 15.32
N ALA A 24 10.90 5.31 15.88
CA ALA A 24 10.58 4.41 16.97
C ALA A 24 10.85 2.93 16.62
N VAL A 25 10.47 2.53 15.39
CA VAL A 25 10.73 1.17 14.87
C VAL A 25 12.12 1.01 14.25
N LYS A 26 13.06 1.92 14.53
CA LYS A 26 14.49 1.87 14.13
C LYS A 26 14.72 1.82 12.61
N GLU A 27 13.84 2.42 11.82
CA GLU A 27 13.99 2.55 10.37
C GLU A 27 14.07 1.18 9.61
N ASN A 28 13.45 0.11 10.15
CA ASN A 28 13.61 -1.28 9.67
C ASN A 28 12.31 -1.88 9.09
N PHE A 29 11.31 -1.06 8.81
CA PHE A 29 10.01 -1.56 8.37
C PHE A 29 9.51 -0.85 7.11
N ARG A 30 8.60 -1.52 6.41
CA ARG A 30 7.97 -1.01 5.18
C ARG A 30 6.84 -0.04 5.50
N GLN A 31 6.33 0.61 4.46
CA GLN A 31 5.24 1.59 4.56
C GLN A 31 3.98 1.01 5.23
N GLU A 32 3.58 -0.20 4.84
CA GLU A 32 2.37 -0.87 5.35
C GLU A 32 2.47 -1.07 6.87
N TYR A 33 3.61 -1.54 7.34
CA TYR A 33 3.88 -1.71 8.76
C TYR A 33 3.79 -0.38 9.53
N ILE A 34 4.35 0.68 8.98
CA ILE A 34 4.29 2.02 9.60
C ILE A 34 2.84 2.51 9.67
N ILE A 35 2.04 2.27 8.64
CA ILE A 35 0.62 2.63 8.61
C ILE A 35 -0.16 1.86 9.68
N ASP A 36 0.04 0.55 9.81
CA ASP A 36 -0.62 -0.25 10.82
C ASP A 36 -0.18 0.14 12.24
N PHE A 37 1.11 0.46 12.41
CA PHE A 37 1.66 0.94 13.67
C PHE A 37 1.03 2.27 14.11
N VAL A 38 0.94 3.27 13.23
CA VAL A 38 0.34 4.58 13.58
C VAL A 38 -1.16 4.50 13.80
N LYS A 39 -1.84 3.54 13.20
CA LYS A 39 -3.27 3.26 13.40
C LYS A 39 -3.59 2.42 14.63
N GLY A 40 -2.58 1.99 15.39
CA GLY A 40 -2.79 1.13 16.56
C GLY A 40 -3.27 -0.29 16.21
N ARG A 41 -2.99 -0.77 14.98
CA ARG A 41 -3.34 -2.13 14.59
C ARG A 41 -2.27 -3.10 15.09
N GLY A 42 -2.61 -3.90 16.10
CA GLY A 42 -1.73 -4.95 16.62
C GLY A 42 -1.65 -6.15 15.69
N THR A 43 -0.93 -6.03 14.57
CA THR A 43 -0.63 -7.16 13.69
C THR A 43 0.34 -8.12 14.36
N ASP A 44 0.38 -9.38 13.93
CA ASP A 44 1.29 -10.40 14.49
C ASP A 44 2.75 -9.94 14.44
N ASP A 45 3.14 -9.23 13.38
CA ASP A 45 4.48 -8.66 13.23
C ASP A 45 4.76 -7.56 14.28
N ILE A 46 3.80 -6.67 14.52
CA ILE A 46 3.94 -5.58 15.52
C ILE A 46 4.06 -6.15 16.91
N VAL A 47 3.23 -7.14 17.25
CA VAL A 47 3.25 -7.82 18.56
C VAL A 47 4.53 -8.62 18.75
N SER A 48 4.99 -9.34 17.73
CA SER A 48 6.23 -10.15 17.81
C SER A 48 7.47 -9.29 18.08
N HIS A 49 7.49 -8.06 17.54
CA HIS A 49 8.55 -7.08 17.79
C HIS A 49 8.32 -6.25 19.07
N LYS A 50 7.21 -6.45 19.78
CA LYS A 50 6.77 -5.67 20.96
C LYS A 50 6.64 -4.17 20.68
N HIS A 51 6.35 -3.81 19.45
CA HIS A 51 6.14 -2.42 19.06
C HIS A 51 4.76 -1.90 19.45
N ASP A 52 3.81 -2.77 19.79
CA ASP A 52 2.53 -2.45 20.44
C ASP A 52 2.69 -1.79 21.82
N GLN A 53 3.89 -1.89 22.42
CA GLN A 53 4.22 -1.30 23.74
C GLN A 53 4.94 0.05 23.61
N LEU A 54 5.22 0.54 22.42
CA LEU A 54 5.85 1.83 22.19
C LEU A 54 4.83 2.97 22.35
N GLU A 55 5.30 4.12 22.87
CA GLU A 55 4.45 5.30 23.08
C GLU A 55 3.84 5.84 21.78
N GLU A 56 4.53 5.67 20.67
CA GLU A 56 4.10 6.11 19.35
C GLU A 56 3.11 5.14 18.68
N PHE A 57 2.85 3.98 19.28
CA PHE A 57 1.87 3.04 18.76
C PHE A 57 0.45 3.62 18.86
N GLY A 58 -0.27 3.66 17.74
CA GLY A 58 -1.62 4.26 17.71
C GLY A 58 -1.64 5.78 17.75
N ALA A 59 -0.51 6.48 17.66
CA ALA A 59 -0.46 7.95 17.71
C ALA A 59 -1.28 8.65 16.64
N GLY A 60 -1.71 7.93 15.61
CA GLY A 60 -2.57 8.42 14.53
C GLY A 60 -3.94 7.75 14.46
N GLU A 61 -4.37 7.08 15.52
CA GLU A 61 -5.66 6.35 15.54
C GLU A 61 -6.86 7.25 15.25
N ASP A 62 -6.84 8.49 15.75
CA ASP A 62 -7.90 9.49 15.54
C ASP A 62 -7.89 10.13 14.14
N MET A 63 -6.86 9.88 13.33
CA MET A 63 -6.74 10.46 12.00
C MET A 63 -7.36 9.57 10.92
N ASP A 64 -7.89 10.20 9.86
CA ASP A 64 -8.46 9.46 8.73
C ASP A 64 -7.42 8.50 8.12
N ALA A 65 -7.84 7.26 7.95
CA ALA A 65 -7.01 6.21 7.37
C ALA A 65 -6.45 6.56 5.98
N LYS A 66 -7.15 7.40 5.23
CA LYS A 66 -6.80 7.84 3.88
C LYS A 66 -5.64 8.84 3.83
N VAL A 67 -5.28 9.45 4.96
CA VAL A 67 -4.23 10.48 5.05
C VAL A 67 -2.82 9.87 4.93
N TRP A 68 -2.62 8.64 5.40
CA TRP A 68 -1.29 8.06 5.60
C TRP A 68 -0.51 7.85 4.30
N ASN A 69 -1.14 7.29 3.28
CA ASN A 69 -0.49 7.08 1.98
C ASN A 69 -0.05 8.41 1.32
N PRO A 70 -0.92 9.42 1.20
CA PRO A 70 -0.52 10.74 0.71
C PRO A 70 0.61 11.39 1.53
N VAL A 71 0.55 11.31 2.86
CA VAL A 71 1.58 11.88 3.74
C VAL A 71 2.93 11.22 3.52
N ILE A 72 3.00 9.90 3.51
CA ILE A 72 4.25 9.16 3.29
C ILE A 72 4.81 9.44 1.90
N ARG A 73 3.96 9.44 0.87
CA ARG A 73 4.38 9.76 -0.50
C ARG A 73 4.94 11.17 -0.60
N GLN A 74 4.28 12.16 -0.03
CA GLN A 74 4.77 13.54 -0.02
C GLN A 74 6.02 13.71 0.84
N ALA A 75 6.17 12.96 1.95
CA ALA A 75 7.37 12.94 2.75
C ALA A 75 8.59 12.37 1.99
N LEU A 76 8.37 11.38 1.14
CA LEU A 76 9.39 10.83 0.23
C LEU A 76 9.80 11.86 -0.83
N ILE A 77 8.81 12.54 -1.47
CA ILE A 77 9.05 13.59 -2.47
C ILE A 77 9.78 14.80 -1.87
N ALA A 78 9.38 15.22 -0.67
CA ALA A 78 10.00 16.33 0.06
C ALA A 78 11.38 15.97 0.64
N GLY A 79 11.79 14.70 0.54
CA GLY A 79 13.08 14.22 1.02
C GLY A 79 13.18 14.11 2.55
N TYR A 80 12.08 14.05 3.28
CA TYR A 80 12.08 13.76 4.72
C TYR A 80 12.25 12.28 5.02
N LEU A 81 11.72 11.44 4.14
CA LEU A 81 11.91 9.99 4.14
C LEU A 81 12.66 9.57 2.87
N LYS A 82 13.29 8.41 2.94
CA LYS A 82 13.81 7.69 1.77
C LYS A 82 13.36 6.23 1.84
N LYS A 83 13.14 5.65 0.67
CA LYS A 83 12.84 4.22 0.54
C LYS A 83 14.13 3.48 0.18
N ASP A 84 14.53 2.55 1.04
CA ASP A 84 15.70 1.71 0.80
C ASP A 84 15.31 0.52 -0.08
N VAL A 85 15.48 0.68 -1.40
CA VAL A 85 15.05 -0.31 -2.39
C VAL A 85 15.90 -1.58 -2.31
N GLU A 86 17.17 -1.45 -1.94
CA GLU A 86 18.09 -2.59 -1.80
C GLU A 86 17.70 -3.51 -0.62
N ASN A 87 17.06 -2.92 0.40
CA ASN A 87 16.55 -3.64 1.57
C ASN A 87 15.02 -3.70 1.57
N TYR A 88 14.43 -4.25 0.52
CA TYR A 88 13.00 -4.55 0.40
C TYR A 88 12.07 -3.34 0.60
N GLY A 89 12.53 -2.13 0.36
CA GLY A 89 11.71 -0.92 0.42
C GLY A 89 11.43 -0.41 1.84
N LEU A 90 12.38 -0.60 2.76
CA LEU A 90 12.28 -0.06 4.11
C LEU A 90 12.25 1.46 4.11
N LEU A 91 11.44 2.05 4.99
CA LEU A 91 11.40 3.50 5.18
C LEU A 91 12.50 3.94 6.15
N LYS A 92 13.30 4.91 5.71
CA LYS A 92 14.37 5.50 6.52
C LYS A 92 14.23 7.01 6.62
N LEU A 93 14.57 7.56 7.77
CA LEU A 93 14.65 8.99 8.00
C LEU A 93 15.89 9.59 7.33
N THR A 94 15.68 10.70 6.64
CA THR A 94 16.79 11.53 6.15
C THR A 94 17.26 12.54 7.21
N ALA A 95 18.39 13.19 6.97
CA ALA A 95 18.84 14.32 7.81
C ALA A 95 17.80 15.47 7.82
N ALA A 96 17.05 15.65 6.72
CA ALA A 96 15.96 16.62 6.64
C ALA A 96 14.76 16.22 7.50
N GLY A 97 14.37 14.93 7.49
CA GLY A 97 13.32 14.39 8.36
C GLY A 97 13.66 14.54 9.84
N LYS A 98 14.89 14.22 10.23
CA LYS A 98 15.36 14.40 11.61
C LYS A 98 15.37 15.87 12.07
N ARG A 99 15.70 16.81 11.16
CA ARG A 99 15.60 18.25 11.43
C ARG A 99 14.16 18.72 11.53
N TYR A 100 13.27 18.18 10.69
CA TYR A 100 11.85 18.52 10.72
C TYR A 100 11.21 18.10 12.07
N LEU A 101 11.53 16.97 12.63
CA LEU A 101 11.05 16.53 13.95
C LEU A 101 11.45 17.52 15.08
N LYS A 102 12.61 18.17 14.96
CA LYS A 102 13.07 19.17 15.95
C LYS A 102 12.36 20.52 15.84
N ALA A 103 11.94 20.89 14.62
CA ALA A 103 11.27 22.14 14.33
C ALA A 103 10.22 21.92 13.24
N PRO A 104 9.05 21.33 13.57
CA PRO A 104 7.99 21.06 12.61
C PRO A 104 7.45 22.36 12.01
N LYS A 105 7.30 22.37 10.68
CA LYS A 105 6.75 23.49 9.91
C LYS A 105 5.45 23.06 9.23
N SER A 106 4.67 24.06 8.76
CA SER A 106 3.50 23.77 7.93
C SER A 106 3.85 22.85 6.76
N PHE A 107 3.05 21.81 6.58
CA PHE A 107 3.23 20.82 5.53
C PHE A 107 1.90 20.59 4.81
N MET A 108 1.75 21.29 3.70
CA MET A 108 0.54 21.20 2.90
C MET A 108 0.67 20.04 1.92
N ILE A 109 -0.30 19.14 1.95
CA ILE A 109 -0.39 18.05 0.98
C ILE A 109 -1.65 18.20 0.13
N VAL A 110 -1.58 17.68 -1.08
CA VAL A 110 -2.74 17.58 -1.97
C VAL A 110 -3.54 16.36 -1.56
N ALA A 111 -4.84 16.56 -1.29
CA ALA A 111 -5.75 15.45 -1.15
C ALA A 111 -5.70 14.62 -2.44
N ASP A 112 -5.43 13.32 -2.33
CA ASP A 112 -5.64 12.43 -3.46
C ASP A 112 -7.12 12.52 -3.82
N LYS A 113 -7.41 12.94 -5.05
CA LYS A 113 -8.75 12.71 -5.59
C LYS A 113 -8.98 11.22 -5.44
N GLU A 114 -10.11 10.86 -4.84
CA GLU A 114 -10.58 9.49 -4.88
C GLU A 114 -10.72 9.11 -6.37
N PHE A 115 -9.62 8.67 -6.98
CA PHE A 115 -9.77 7.57 -7.89
C PHE A 115 -10.31 6.47 -6.99
N LYS A 116 -11.51 6.00 -7.24
CA LYS A 116 -11.98 4.74 -6.71
C LYS A 116 -10.86 3.78 -7.01
N ASP A 117 -10.05 3.53 -6.01
CA ASP A 117 -8.95 2.58 -6.12
C ASP A 117 -9.60 1.20 -6.22
N ASP A 118 -9.94 0.82 -7.45
CA ASP A 118 -9.78 -0.55 -7.89
C ASP A 118 -8.27 -0.82 -8.01
N TYR A 119 -7.51 -0.44 -6.95
CA TYR A 119 -6.15 -0.91 -6.78
C TYR A 119 -6.20 -2.34 -6.27
N VAL A 120 -6.44 -3.25 -7.20
CA VAL A 120 -5.88 -4.59 -7.13
C VAL A 120 -4.40 -4.42 -6.74
N GLU A 121 -4.02 -4.95 -5.58
CA GLU A 121 -2.62 -5.11 -5.18
C GLU A 121 -1.84 -5.70 -6.35
N ARG A 122 -1.13 -4.84 -7.06
CA ARG A 122 -0.12 -5.29 -8.01
C ARG A 122 1.10 -5.68 -7.17
N SER A 123 1.16 -6.92 -6.79
CA SER A 123 2.44 -7.56 -6.49
C SER A 123 3.30 -7.43 -7.76
N HIS A 124 4.31 -6.59 -7.65
CA HIS A 124 5.27 -6.31 -8.71
C HIS A 124 6.16 -7.53 -8.89
N ASP A 125 6.04 -8.20 -10.02
CA ASP A 125 7.21 -8.79 -10.68
C ASP A 125 7.01 -8.79 -12.20
N GLY A 126 7.95 -8.15 -12.89
CA GLY A 126 8.39 -8.40 -14.25
C GLY A 126 7.43 -8.09 -15.40
N GLY A 127 7.64 -6.91 -15.98
CA GLY A 127 7.17 -6.38 -17.24
C GLY A 127 6.61 -7.30 -18.32
N THR A 128 5.48 -6.85 -18.89
CA THR A 128 5.26 -6.78 -20.36
C THR A 128 3.91 -6.11 -20.63
N ASN A 129 3.85 -5.36 -21.71
CA ASN A 129 2.71 -4.73 -22.41
C ASN A 129 1.29 -5.06 -21.91
N VAL A 130 0.62 -4.04 -21.36
CA VAL A 130 -0.79 -4.11 -20.94
C VAL A 130 -1.68 -3.96 -22.16
N GLU A 131 -2.01 -5.04 -22.82
CA GLU A 131 -3.28 -5.15 -23.51
C GLU A 131 -4.38 -5.23 -22.45
N ALA A 132 -5.49 -4.50 -22.66
CA ALA A 132 -6.42 -4.13 -21.61
C ALA A 132 -7.06 -5.35 -20.92
N LEU A 133 -6.64 -5.64 -19.69
CA LEU A 133 -7.31 -6.57 -18.77
C LEU A 133 -8.79 -6.18 -18.62
N ASP A 134 -9.72 -7.10 -18.90
CA ASP A 134 -11.14 -6.89 -18.59
C ASP A 134 -11.38 -7.06 -17.07
N PRO A 135 -11.65 -5.98 -16.34
CA PRO A 135 -11.79 -6.03 -14.88
C PRO A 135 -13.06 -6.78 -14.46
N ALA A 136 -14.12 -6.78 -15.29
CA ALA A 136 -15.36 -7.48 -14.97
C ALA A 136 -15.17 -8.99 -15.09
N LEU A 137 -14.55 -9.45 -16.19
CA LEU A 137 -14.24 -10.86 -16.40
C LEU A 137 -13.25 -11.38 -15.33
N PHE A 138 -12.24 -10.58 -14.98
CA PHE A 138 -11.28 -10.96 -13.94
C PHE A 138 -11.94 -11.14 -12.56
N ALA A 139 -12.87 -10.24 -12.19
CA ALA A 139 -13.64 -10.37 -10.95
C ALA A 139 -14.49 -11.65 -10.95
N MET A 140 -15.17 -11.96 -12.06
CA MET A 140 -15.97 -13.18 -12.23
C MET A 140 -15.10 -14.45 -12.10
N LEU A 141 -13.93 -14.45 -12.71
CA LEU A 141 -12.97 -15.57 -12.62
C LEU A 141 -12.46 -15.77 -11.19
N LYS A 142 -12.19 -14.70 -10.45
CA LYS A 142 -11.82 -14.77 -9.02
C LYS A 142 -12.93 -15.38 -8.17
N ASP A 143 -14.18 -14.98 -8.39
CA ASP A 143 -15.32 -15.51 -7.63
C ASP A 143 -15.59 -16.97 -7.99
N LEU A 144 -15.47 -17.34 -9.25
CA LEU A 144 -15.54 -18.73 -9.70
C LEU A 144 -14.45 -19.57 -9.02
N ARG A 145 -13.19 -19.11 -9.03
CA ARG A 145 -12.07 -19.77 -8.36
C ARG A 145 -12.35 -19.99 -6.87
N LYS A 146 -12.85 -18.97 -6.16
CA LYS A 146 -13.22 -19.09 -4.74
C LYS A 146 -14.30 -20.15 -4.53
N SER A 147 -15.32 -20.19 -5.38
CA SER A 147 -16.41 -21.17 -5.27
C SER A 147 -15.92 -22.60 -5.49
N VAL A 148 -15.06 -22.82 -6.50
CA VAL A 148 -14.44 -24.11 -6.80
C VAL A 148 -13.50 -24.54 -5.66
N ALA A 149 -12.66 -23.64 -5.17
CA ALA A 149 -11.74 -23.88 -4.05
C ALA A 149 -12.51 -24.33 -2.78
N LYS A 150 -13.62 -23.64 -2.48
CA LYS A 150 -14.50 -23.99 -1.35
C LYS A 150 -15.12 -25.37 -1.53
N LYS A 151 -15.58 -25.71 -2.74
CA LYS A 151 -16.16 -27.03 -3.05
C LYS A 151 -15.17 -28.17 -2.85
N HIS A 152 -13.91 -27.95 -3.21
CA HIS A 152 -12.84 -28.94 -3.08
C HIS A 152 -12.06 -28.83 -1.77
N LYS A 153 -12.39 -27.88 -0.89
CA LYS A 153 -11.68 -27.61 0.38
C LYS A 153 -10.19 -27.35 0.17
N LEU A 154 -9.84 -26.67 -0.91
CA LEU A 154 -8.48 -26.31 -1.27
C LEU A 154 -8.31 -24.77 -1.19
N PRO A 155 -7.08 -24.28 -0.93
CA PRO A 155 -6.78 -22.87 -1.06
C PRO A 155 -6.98 -22.37 -2.51
N PRO A 156 -7.49 -21.15 -2.75
CA PRO A 156 -7.78 -20.63 -4.10
C PRO A 156 -6.59 -20.65 -5.06
N TYR A 157 -5.38 -20.41 -4.57
CA TYR A 157 -4.15 -20.38 -5.39
C TYR A 157 -3.75 -21.75 -5.94
N VAL A 158 -4.27 -22.85 -5.36
CA VAL A 158 -4.03 -24.22 -5.85
C VAL A 158 -4.89 -24.53 -7.08
N ILE A 159 -6.03 -23.83 -7.25
CA ILE A 159 -6.90 -23.99 -8.43
C ILE A 159 -6.29 -23.25 -9.63
N PHE A 160 -6.06 -21.94 -9.49
CA PHE A 160 -5.35 -21.08 -10.44
C PHE A 160 -4.65 -19.95 -9.73
N GLN A 161 -3.47 -19.57 -10.18
CA GLN A 161 -2.76 -18.38 -9.72
C GLN A 161 -3.40 -17.11 -10.29
N ASP A 162 -3.20 -15.97 -9.65
CA ASP A 162 -3.76 -14.68 -10.10
C ASP A 162 -3.29 -14.32 -11.51
N ILE A 163 -2.00 -14.58 -11.83
CA ILE A 163 -1.41 -14.36 -13.16
C ILE A 163 -2.19 -15.12 -14.24
N SER A 164 -2.57 -16.38 -13.99
CA SER A 164 -3.34 -17.17 -14.96
C SER A 164 -4.74 -16.59 -15.17
N LEU A 165 -5.39 -16.07 -14.12
CA LEU A 165 -6.68 -15.41 -14.25
C LEU A 165 -6.57 -14.07 -15.02
N GLU A 166 -5.47 -13.33 -14.85
CA GLU A 166 -5.17 -12.12 -15.60
C GLU A 166 -4.99 -12.42 -17.10
N GLN A 167 -4.24 -13.49 -17.41
CA GLN A 167 -4.08 -13.95 -18.80
C GLN A 167 -5.41 -14.36 -19.43
N MET A 168 -6.24 -15.12 -18.72
CA MET A 168 -7.58 -15.47 -19.17
C MET A 168 -8.46 -14.24 -19.43
N ALA A 169 -8.40 -13.23 -18.55
CA ALA A 169 -9.17 -12.00 -18.68
C ALA A 169 -8.62 -11.04 -19.75
N THR A 170 -7.42 -11.30 -20.27
CA THR A 170 -6.79 -10.53 -21.35
C THR A 170 -6.94 -11.23 -22.69
N MET A 171 -6.73 -12.55 -22.73
CA MET A 171 -6.69 -13.34 -23.97
C MET A 171 -8.03 -13.94 -24.38
N TYR A 172 -9.03 -13.96 -23.50
CA TYR A 172 -10.38 -14.50 -23.72
C TYR A 172 -10.39 -15.90 -24.35
N PRO A 173 -9.75 -16.93 -23.77
CA PRO A 173 -9.73 -18.26 -24.36
C PRO A 173 -11.14 -18.84 -24.49
N HIS A 174 -11.50 -19.31 -25.68
CA HIS A 174 -12.82 -19.84 -26.00
C HIS A 174 -12.90 -21.35 -25.88
N ASP A 175 -11.75 -22.03 -25.83
CA ASP A 175 -11.69 -23.49 -25.70
C ASP A 175 -10.50 -23.95 -24.81
N LEU A 176 -10.43 -25.27 -24.58
CA LEU A 176 -9.40 -25.86 -23.73
C LEU A 176 -8.00 -25.84 -24.38
N GLN A 177 -7.92 -25.73 -25.71
CA GLN A 177 -6.63 -25.71 -26.42
C GLN A 177 -6.00 -24.31 -26.29
N GLU A 178 -6.82 -23.28 -26.42
CA GLU A 178 -6.40 -21.89 -26.21
C GLU A 178 -6.02 -21.61 -24.73
N LEU A 179 -6.65 -22.32 -23.79
CA LEU A 179 -6.34 -22.20 -22.37
C LEU A 179 -5.00 -22.87 -21.97
N GLN A 180 -4.48 -23.80 -22.78
CA GLN A 180 -3.24 -24.54 -22.51
C GLN A 180 -2.00 -23.93 -23.14
N ASN A 181 -2.15 -22.96 -24.04
CA ASN A 181 -1.05 -22.23 -24.67
C ASN A 181 -0.70 -20.95 -23.90
#